data_bde3dc816b066206a48d3af89b658b54
#
_entry.id   bde3dc816b066206a48d3af89b658b54
#
_cell.length_a   1.000
_cell.length_b   1.000
_cell.length_c   1.000
_cell.angle_alpha   90.00
_cell.angle_beta   90.00
_cell.angle_gamma   90.00
#
_symmetry.space_group_name_H-M   'P 1'
#
loop_
_entity.id
_entity.type
_entity.pdbx_description
1 polymer ?
#
loop_
_entity_poly.entity_id
_entity_poly.type
_entity_poly.pdbx_seq_one_letter_code
_entity_poly.pdbx_strand_id
1 'polypeptide(L)'
;MDEGARQDFAEFVAARSRQLTRLAYVLTGDQHAAEDLLQNALVKAAAHWGRIHTAPEAYVRRIMYREQASWLRRRARRRETSVAQVPEPAAGDDAASVEARLALRDALLALPPRRRAVLVLRYLEDLPESQVAEILGCSVGTVRSQNHKAVTQLRLALPSLGLTNTEVHQ
;
A
#
# COMPACT_ATOMS: atom_id res chain seq x y z
N MET A 1 -24.46 14.13 -0.24
CA MET A 1 -23.52 14.65 0.78
C MET A 1 -23.99 16.06 1.11
N ASP A 2 -24.33 16.34 2.35
CA ASP A 2 -24.70 17.68 2.80
C ASP A 2 -23.46 18.60 2.88
N GLU A 3 -23.66 19.89 3.18
CA GLU A 3 -22.57 20.89 3.18
C GLU A 3 -21.51 20.59 4.26
N GLY A 4 -21.95 20.18 5.46
CA GLY A 4 -21.01 19.80 6.53
C GLY A 4 -20.13 18.62 6.14
N ALA A 5 -20.71 17.56 5.59
CA ALA A 5 -19.96 16.40 5.13
C ALA A 5 -19.02 16.72 3.94
N ARG A 6 -19.35 17.71 3.11
CA ARG A 6 -18.43 18.19 2.06
C ARG A 6 -17.22 18.89 2.64
N GLN A 7 -17.45 19.75 3.62
CA GLN A 7 -16.36 20.46 4.29
C GLN A 7 -15.43 19.47 5.01
N ASP A 8 -16.00 18.57 5.81
CA ASP A 8 -15.21 17.52 6.51
C ASP A 8 -14.40 16.67 5.55
N PHE A 9 -14.99 16.31 4.39
CA PHE A 9 -14.28 15.56 3.35
C PHE A 9 -13.11 16.35 2.76
N ALA A 10 -13.34 17.65 2.45
CA ALA A 10 -12.31 18.51 1.89
C ALA A 10 -11.13 18.67 2.88
N GLU A 11 -11.42 18.87 4.18
CA GLU A 11 -10.41 18.94 5.23
C GLU A 11 -9.63 17.63 5.38
N PHE A 12 -10.31 16.50 5.35
CA PHE A 12 -9.66 15.18 5.36
C PHE A 12 -8.72 15.04 4.15
N VAL A 13 -9.18 15.36 2.95
CA VAL A 13 -8.35 15.27 1.73
C VAL A 13 -7.13 16.18 1.85
N ALA A 14 -7.31 17.44 2.27
CA ALA A 14 -6.21 18.38 2.45
C ALA A 14 -5.16 17.86 3.45
N ALA A 15 -5.60 17.27 4.57
CA ALA A 15 -4.72 16.78 5.63
C ALA A 15 -4.01 15.46 5.26
N ARG A 16 -4.64 14.57 4.47
CA ARG A 16 -4.17 13.18 4.30
C ARG A 16 -3.68 12.83 2.89
N SER A 17 -3.96 13.65 1.87
CA SER A 17 -3.59 13.34 0.48
C SER A 17 -2.14 12.97 0.30
N ARG A 18 -1.21 13.73 0.91
CA ARG A 18 0.22 13.47 0.78
C ARG A 18 0.62 12.07 1.27
N GLN A 19 0.05 11.65 2.40
CA GLN A 19 0.34 10.34 3.00
C GLN A 19 -0.30 9.21 2.16
N LEU A 20 -1.53 9.41 1.73
CA LEU A 20 -2.26 8.45 0.89
C LEU A 20 -1.64 8.31 -0.49
N THR A 21 -1.13 9.40 -1.10
CA THR A 21 -0.37 9.34 -2.37
C THR A 21 0.90 8.51 -2.22
N ARG A 22 1.64 8.69 -1.13
CA ARG A 22 2.84 7.86 -0.87
C ARG A 22 2.49 6.38 -0.74
N LEU A 23 1.41 6.05 -0.03
CA LEU A 23 0.93 4.68 0.07
C LEU A 23 0.51 4.12 -1.29
N ALA A 24 -0.25 4.89 -2.07
CA ALA A 24 -0.65 4.52 -3.42
C ALA A 24 0.56 4.22 -4.31
N TYR A 25 1.59 5.07 -4.23
CA TYR A 25 2.84 4.87 -4.95
C TYR A 25 3.58 3.59 -4.53
N VAL A 26 3.68 3.34 -3.23
CA VAL A 26 4.26 2.07 -2.74
C VAL A 26 3.49 0.86 -3.27
N LEU A 27 2.16 0.94 -3.37
CA LEU A 27 1.34 -0.15 -3.86
C LEU A 27 1.46 -0.38 -5.36
N THR A 28 1.48 0.67 -6.16
CA THR A 28 1.45 0.60 -7.63
C THR A 28 2.84 0.56 -8.24
N GLY A 29 3.78 1.32 -7.70
CA GLY A 29 5.13 1.50 -8.23
C GLY A 29 5.19 2.48 -9.41
N ASP A 30 4.10 3.19 -9.71
CA ASP A 30 3.98 4.13 -10.82
C ASP A 30 3.18 5.35 -10.39
N GLN A 31 3.61 6.55 -10.78
CA GLN A 31 3.01 7.80 -10.33
C GLN A 31 1.56 7.96 -10.83
N HIS A 32 1.31 7.71 -12.11
CA HIS A 32 -0.02 7.85 -12.69
C HIS A 32 -0.99 6.82 -12.12
N ALA A 33 -0.53 5.57 -11.99
CA ALA A 33 -1.32 4.52 -11.35
C ALA A 33 -1.61 4.82 -9.88
N ALA A 34 -0.70 5.49 -9.18
CA ALA A 34 -0.90 5.91 -7.79
C ALA A 34 -1.97 7.02 -7.68
N GLU A 35 -1.90 8.00 -8.55
CA GLU A 35 -2.89 9.08 -8.63
C GLU A 35 -4.28 8.53 -8.95
N ASP A 36 -4.38 7.65 -9.93
CA ASP A 36 -5.63 6.97 -10.31
C ASP A 36 -6.19 6.14 -9.14
N LEU A 37 -5.32 5.38 -8.46
CA LEU A 37 -5.71 4.57 -7.31
C LEU A 37 -6.29 5.44 -6.19
N LEU A 38 -5.61 6.53 -5.86
CA LEU A 38 -6.06 7.45 -4.82
C LEU A 38 -7.35 8.17 -5.23
N GLN A 39 -7.43 8.69 -6.44
CA GLN A 39 -8.63 9.34 -6.95
C GLN A 39 -9.85 8.41 -6.89
N ASN A 40 -9.72 7.19 -7.40
CA ASN A 40 -10.80 6.21 -7.37
C ASN A 40 -11.24 5.88 -5.93
N ALA A 41 -10.28 5.77 -5.00
CA ALA A 41 -10.59 5.52 -3.60
C ALA A 41 -11.31 6.70 -2.95
N LEU A 42 -10.88 7.93 -3.21
CA LEU A 42 -11.53 9.14 -2.69
C LEU A 42 -12.94 9.35 -3.25
N VAL A 43 -13.16 9.11 -4.54
CA VAL A 43 -14.51 9.17 -5.15
C VAL A 43 -15.46 8.17 -4.48
N LYS A 44 -15.01 6.94 -4.24
CA LYS A 44 -15.80 5.92 -3.54
C LYS A 44 -16.05 6.27 -2.08
N ALA A 45 -15.05 6.84 -1.40
CA ALA A 45 -15.21 7.30 -0.03
C ALA A 45 -16.21 8.47 0.06
N ALA A 46 -16.13 9.45 -0.85
CA ALA A 46 -17.03 10.57 -0.90
C ALA A 46 -18.51 10.17 -1.02
N ALA A 47 -18.80 9.14 -1.82
CA ALA A 47 -20.17 8.62 -1.99
C ALA A 47 -20.79 8.10 -0.68
N HIS A 48 -19.97 7.74 0.30
CA HIS A 48 -20.39 7.16 1.59
C HIS A 48 -19.94 7.99 2.80
N TRP A 49 -19.36 9.19 2.57
CA TRP A 49 -18.67 9.96 3.60
C TRP A 49 -19.54 10.26 4.83
N GLY A 50 -20.79 10.66 4.63
CA GLY A 50 -21.72 10.92 5.72
C GLY A 50 -22.08 9.72 6.61
N ARG A 51 -21.62 8.51 6.25
CA ARG A 51 -21.78 7.28 7.04
C ARG A 51 -20.48 6.82 7.71
N ILE A 52 -19.38 7.49 7.41
CA ILE A 52 -18.04 7.16 7.93
C ILE A 52 -17.80 8.01 9.16
N HIS A 53 -18.22 7.53 10.33
CA HIS A 53 -18.10 8.28 11.59
C HIS A 53 -16.80 7.98 12.35
N THR A 54 -16.12 6.87 12.02
CA THR A 54 -14.89 6.47 12.71
C THR A 54 -13.83 6.05 11.71
N ALA A 55 -12.58 6.44 11.99
CA ALA A 55 -11.38 6.06 11.22
C ALA A 55 -11.49 6.24 9.69
N PRO A 56 -11.80 7.46 9.18
CA PRO A 56 -11.99 7.70 7.75
C PRO A 56 -10.74 7.35 6.93
N GLU A 57 -9.54 7.53 7.47
CA GLU A 57 -8.31 7.14 6.80
C GLU A 57 -8.22 5.62 6.59
N ALA A 58 -8.54 4.82 7.61
CA ALA A 58 -8.54 3.36 7.49
C ALA A 58 -9.57 2.89 6.44
N TYR A 59 -10.72 3.57 6.35
CA TYR A 59 -11.73 3.28 5.34
C TYR A 59 -11.21 3.54 3.92
N VAL A 60 -10.58 4.70 3.67
CA VAL A 60 -9.98 5.05 2.37
C VAL A 60 -8.87 4.07 2.02
N ARG A 61 -7.96 3.75 2.95
CA ARG A 61 -6.91 2.75 2.75
C ARG A 61 -7.47 1.39 2.36
N ARG A 62 -8.53 0.93 3.03
CA ARG A 62 -9.20 -0.33 2.70
C ARG A 62 -9.76 -0.35 1.27
N ILE A 63 -10.31 0.78 0.79
CA ILE A 63 -10.73 0.91 -0.60
C ILE A 63 -9.51 0.80 -1.52
N MET A 64 -8.42 1.52 -1.24
CA MET A 64 -7.20 1.48 -2.05
C MET A 64 -6.66 0.04 -2.18
N TYR A 65 -6.61 -0.72 -1.11
CA TYR A 65 -6.15 -2.11 -1.14
C TYR A 65 -7.05 -3.00 -2.00
N ARG A 66 -8.37 -2.87 -1.88
CA ARG A 66 -9.34 -3.63 -2.69
C ARG A 66 -9.25 -3.28 -4.18
N GLU A 67 -9.11 -2.00 -4.51
CA GLU A 67 -8.91 -1.55 -5.89
C GLU A 67 -7.60 -2.09 -6.46
N GLN A 68 -6.51 -1.99 -5.72
CA GLN A 68 -5.22 -2.53 -6.11
C GLN A 68 -5.28 -4.04 -6.32
N ALA A 69 -5.91 -4.78 -5.41
CA ALA A 69 -6.10 -6.22 -5.54
C ALA A 69 -6.92 -6.58 -6.79
N SER A 70 -7.98 -5.82 -7.07
CA SER A 70 -8.81 -5.99 -8.26
C SER A 70 -8.01 -5.73 -9.54
N TRP A 71 -7.21 -4.66 -9.56
CA TRP A 71 -6.31 -4.34 -10.68
C TRP A 71 -5.28 -5.45 -10.90
N LEU A 72 -4.64 -5.96 -9.84
CA LEU A 72 -3.67 -7.06 -9.92
C LEU A 72 -4.29 -8.34 -10.48
N ARG A 73 -5.54 -8.65 -10.11
CA ARG A 73 -6.27 -9.80 -10.67
C ARG A 73 -6.54 -9.61 -12.16
N ARG A 74 -6.99 -8.43 -12.58
CA ARG A 74 -7.23 -8.11 -14.00
C ARG A 74 -5.95 -8.20 -14.82
N ARG A 75 -4.84 -7.62 -14.31
CA ARG A 75 -3.53 -7.66 -14.97
C ARG A 75 -2.97 -9.06 -15.10
N ALA A 76 -3.10 -9.90 -14.06
CA ALA A 76 -2.67 -11.30 -14.11
C ALA A 76 -3.38 -12.09 -15.22
N ARG A 77 -4.64 -11.74 -15.56
CA ARG A 77 -5.39 -12.33 -16.65
C ARG A 77 -4.90 -11.87 -18.04
N ARG A 78 -4.36 -10.65 -18.13
CA ARG A 78 -3.94 -10.01 -19.40
C ARG A 78 -2.47 -10.24 -19.76
N ARG A 79 -1.65 -10.85 -18.90
CA ARG A 79 -0.21 -11.08 -19.11
C ARG A 79 0.59 -9.82 -19.53
N GLU A 80 0.34 -8.67 -18.94
CA GLU A 80 1.07 -7.44 -19.27
C GLU A 80 2.22 -7.19 -18.30
N THR A 81 3.41 -6.95 -18.86
CA THR A 81 4.61 -6.47 -18.16
C THR A 81 4.71 -4.96 -18.31
N SER A 82 4.80 -4.24 -17.21
CA SER A 82 5.08 -2.81 -17.20
C SER A 82 6.32 -2.54 -16.35
N VAL A 83 7.21 -1.69 -16.87
CA VAL A 83 8.42 -1.21 -16.20
C VAL A 83 8.05 0.06 -15.43
N ALA A 84 8.39 0.13 -14.15
CA ALA A 84 8.10 1.28 -13.28
C ALA A 84 9.17 2.36 -13.42
N GLN A 85 8.76 3.63 -13.53
CA GLN A 85 9.63 4.80 -13.39
C GLN A 85 9.56 5.30 -11.95
N VAL A 86 10.72 5.74 -11.42
CA VAL A 86 10.91 6.11 -10.02
C VAL A 86 10.85 7.64 -9.86
N PRO A 87 9.95 8.20 -9.03
CA PRO A 87 10.01 9.61 -8.62
C PRO A 87 10.90 9.83 -7.40
N GLU A 88 11.54 11.01 -7.34
CA GLU A 88 12.43 11.42 -6.27
C GLU A 88 11.74 11.73 -4.92
N PRO A 89 12.42 11.54 -3.78
CA PRO A 89 11.88 11.77 -2.45
C PRO A 89 11.96 13.24 -2.02
N ALA A 90 10.95 13.71 -1.29
CA ALA A 90 10.99 14.99 -0.62
C ALA A 90 11.82 14.90 0.68
N ALA A 91 12.73 15.86 0.83
CA ALA A 91 13.67 15.97 1.95
C ALA A 91 13.01 16.30 3.30
N GLY A 92 13.63 15.81 4.36
CA GLY A 92 13.44 16.24 5.74
C GLY A 92 13.53 15.12 6.75
N ASP A 93 14.76 14.67 7.04
CA ASP A 93 15.14 13.90 8.25
C ASP A 93 16.67 13.65 8.20
N ASP A 94 17.24 13.22 9.32
CA ASP A 94 18.65 12.90 9.48
C ASP A 94 19.16 12.01 8.31
N ALA A 95 20.29 12.35 7.71
CA ALA A 95 20.77 11.76 6.45
C ALA A 95 20.81 10.21 6.43
N ALA A 96 21.19 9.58 7.54
CA ALA A 96 21.22 8.12 7.65
C ALA A 96 19.81 7.50 7.65
N SER A 97 18.82 8.18 8.25
CA SER A 97 17.42 7.72 8.25
C SER A 97 16.77 7.89 6.87
N VAL A 98 17.16 8.91 6.13
CA VAL A 98 16.72 9.15 4.74
C VAL A 98 17.26 8.07 3.80
N GLU A 99 18.55 7.76 3.89
CA GLU A 99 19.16 6.71 3.07
C GLU A 99 18.52 5.35 3.32
N ALA A 100 18.29 4.97 4.59
CA ALA A 100 17.62 3.72 4.93
C ALA A 100 16.18 3.66 4.41
N ARG A 101 15.43 4.77 4.48
CA ARG A 101 14.07 4.87 3.93
C ARG A 101 14.05 4.75 2.41
N LEU A 102 14.99 5.36 1.73
CA LEU A 102 15.13 5.27 0.28
C LEU A 102 15.46 3.84 -0.15
N ALA A 103 16.43 3.22 0.50
CA ALA A 103 16.80 1.83 0.24
C ALA A 103 15.62 0.87 0.47
N LEU A 104 14.86 1.06 1.56
CA LEU A 104 13.66 0.26 1.82
C LEU A 104 12.58 0.47 0.74
N ARG A 105 12.33 1.73 0.35
CA ARG A 105 11.38 2.05 -0.72
C ARG A 105 11.78 1.34 -2.01
N ASP A 106 13.04 1.44 -2.41
CA ASP A 106 13.53 0.87 -3.67
C ASP A 106 13.46 -0.66 -3.64
N ALA A 107 13.79 -1.26 -2.50
CA ALA A 107 13.63 -2.70 -2.30
C ALA A 107 12.16 -3.16 -2.35
N LEU A 108 11.23 -2.37 -1.78
CA LEU A 108 9.80 -2.63 -1.90
C LEU A 108 9.32 -2.51 -3.35
N LEU A 109 9.77 -1.49 -4.08
CA LEU A 109 9.40 -1.28 -5.48
C LEU A 109 9.94 -2.38 -6.40
N ALA A 110 11.09 -2.97 -6.07
CA ALA A 110 11.64 -4.13 -6.78
C ALA A 110 10.84 -5.43 -6.56
N LEU A 111 9.97 -5.49 -5.55
CA LEU A 111 9.10 -6.65 -5.35
C LEU A 111 7.98 -6.71 -6.39
N PRO A 112 7.58 -7.91 -6.84
CA PRO A 112 6.35 -8.08 -7.57
C PRO A 112 5.15 -7.44 -6.83
N PRO A 113 4.23 -6.77 -7.53
CA PRO A 113 3.16 -5.97 -6.89
C PRO A 113 2.31 -6.75 -5.87
N ARG A 114 2.06 -8.06 -6.10
CA ARG A 114 1.33 -8.90 -5.13
C ARG A 114 2.11 -9.12 -3.83
N ARG A 115 3.43 -9.35 -3.92
CA ARG A 115 4.28 -9.52 -2.73
C ARG A 115 4.35 -8.22 -1.93
N ARG A 116 4.49 -7.11 -2.62
CA ARG A 116 4.49 -5.76 -2.03
C ARG A 116 3.17 -5.47 -1.31
N ALA A 117 2.03 -5.76 -1.94
CA ALA A 117 0.72 -5.60 -1.29
C ALA A 117 0.58 -6.47 -0.03
N VAL A 118 1.05 -7.70 -0.05
CA VAL A 118 1.06 -8.57 1.14
C VAL A 118 1.88 -7.95 2.27
N LEU A 119 3.10 -7.46 1.99
CA LEU A 119 3.93 -6.82 3.02
C LEU A 119 3.29 -5.57 3.60
N VAL A 120 2.73 -4.71 2.76
CA VAL A 120 2.04 -3.50 3.23
C VAL A 120 0.87 -3.86 4.16
N LEU A 121 0.04 -4.81 3.77
CA LEU A 121 -1.11 -5.22 4.57
C LEU A 121 -0.70 -5.91 5.88
N ARG A 122 0.36 -6.73 5.85
CA ARG A 122 0.84 -7.46 7.03
C ARG A 122 1.59 -6.58 8.03
N TYR A 123 2.47 -5.71 7.55
CA TYR A 123 3.45 -5.01 8.41
C TYR A 123 3.18 -3.52 8.57
N LEU A 124 2.55 -2.85 7.61
CA LEU A 124 2.16 -1.45 7.74
C LEU A 124 0.76 -1.30 8.35
N GLU A 125 -0.17 -2.19 7.99
CA GLU A 125 -1.55 -2.19 8.50
C GLU A 125 -1.76 -3.20 9.64
N ASP A 126 -0.76 -4.00 9.96
CA ASP A 126 -0.79 -5.03 11.03
C ASP A 126 -2.00 -5.97 10.92
N LEU A 127 -2.37 -6.37 9.70
CA LEU A 127 -3.53 -7.22 9.48
C LEU A 127 -3.15 -8.71 9.58
N PRO A 128 -3.99 -9.54 10.20
CA PRO A 128 -3.80 -10.99 10.20
C PRO A 128 -3.92 -11.57 8.79
N GLU A 129 -3.27 -12.70 8.55
CA GLU A 129 -3.23 -13.36 7.22
C GLU A 129 -4.62 -13.64 6.63
N SER A 130 -5.60 -13.95 7.47
CA SER A 130 -6.99 -14.18 7.04
C SER A 130 -7.62 -12.93 6.44
N GLN A 131 -7.42 -11.76 7.06
CA GLN A 131 -7.92 -10.50 6.53
C GLN A 131 -7.18 -10.07 5.26
N VAL A 132 -5.87 -10.29 5.19
CA VAL A 132 -5.09 -10.05 3.98
C VAL A 132 -5.59 -10.93 2.83
N ALA A 133 -5.86 -12.21 3.09
CA ALA A 133 -6.41 -13.15 2.12
C ALA A 133 -7.78 -12.68 1.59
N GLU A 134 -8.66 -12.22 2.48
CA GLU A 134 -9.97 -11.65 2.12
C GLU A 134 -9.83 -10.40 1.22
N ILE A 135 -8.96 -9.45 1.61
CA ILE A 135 -8.74 -8.21 0.85
C ILE A 135 -8.17 -8.52 -0.54
N LEU A 136 -7.16 -9.41 -0.60
CA LEU A 136 -6.50 -9.75 -1.85
C LEU A 136 -7.26 -10.78 -2.71
N GLY A 137 -8.30 -11.39 -2.17
CA GLY A 137 -9.11 -12.40 -2.85
C GLY A 137 -8.30 -13.66 -3.20
N CYS A 138 -7.54 -14.17 -2.22
CA CYS A 138 -6.72 -15.38 -2.35
C CYS A 138 -6.79 -16.24 -1.07
N SER A 139 -6.16 -17.41 -1.08
CA SER A 139 -6.10 -18.26 0.12
C SER A 139 -5.07 -17.76 1.13
N VAL A 140 -5.24 -18.10 2.40
CA VAL A 140 -4.28 -17.83 3.47
C VAL A 140 -2.92 -18.47 3.15
N GLY A 141 -2.91 -19.68 2.59
CA GLY A 141 -1.68 -20.33 2.12
C GLY A 141 -0.94 -19.53 1.04
N THR A 142 -1.69 -18.86 0.15
CA THR A 142 -1.11 -17.94 -0.84
C THR A 142 -0.47 -16.72 -0.15
N VAL A 143 -1.15 -16.13 0.85
CA VAL A 143 -0.61 -15.00 1.62
C VAL A 143 0.71 -15.40 2.30
N ARG A 144 0.74 -16.56 2.99
CA ARG A 144 1.97 -17.09 3.65
C ARG A 144 3.11 -17.26 2.66
N SER A 145 2.85 -17.92 1.54
CA SER A 145 3.86 -18.14 0.50
C SER A 145 4.39 -16.81 -0.07
N GLN A 146 3.50 -15.86 -0.37
CA GLN A 146 3.91 -14.55 -0.89
C GLN A 146 4.67 -13.73 0.16
N ASN A 147 4.24 -13.79 1.42
CA ASN A 147 4.92 -13.12 2.53
C ASN A 147 6.34 -13.67 2.72
N HIS A 148 6.50 -14.98 2.80
CA HIS A 148 7.81 -15.63 2.93
C HIS A 148 8.76 -15.22 1.80
N LYS A 149 8.32 -15.30 0.55
CA LYS A 149 9.11 -14.89 -0.63
C LYS A 149 9.47 -13.41 -0.60
N ALA A 150 8.55 -12.55 -0.17
CA ALA A 150 8.76 -11.12 -0.10
C ALA A 150 9.79 -10.74 0.98
N VAL A 151 9.65 -11.30 2.19
CA VAL A 151 10.60 -11.09 3.30
C VAL A 151 11.99 -11.60 2.94
N THR A 152 12.09 -12.78 2.33
CA THR A 152 13.38 -13.33 1.86
C THR A 152 14.04 -12.40 0.85
N GLN A 153 13.27 -11.89 -0.12
CA GLN A 153 13.80 -10.96 -1.13
C GLN A 153 14.25 -9.63 -0.52
N LEU A 154 13.48 -9.08 0.45
CA LEU A 154 13.90 -7.86 1.17
C LEU A 154 15.17 -8.06 1.98
N ARG A 155 15.33 -9.18 2.65
CA ARG A 155 16.56 -9.50 3.41
C ARG A 155 17.79 -9.55 2.52
N LEU A 156 17.66 -10.10 1.33
CA LEU A 156 18.75 -10.13 0.36
C LEU A 156 19.09 -8.75 -0.20
N ALA A 157 18.08 -7.88 -0.39
CA ALA A 157 18.27 -6.53 -0.89
C ALA A 157 18.81 -5.55 0.17
N LEU A 158 18.52 -5.81 1.45
CA LEU A 158 18.81 -4.91 2.56
C LEU A 158 19.52 -5.64 3.72
N PRO A 159 20.73 -6.16 3.49
CA PRO A 159 21.47 -6.89 4.54
C PRO A 159 21.78 -6.03 5.77
N SER A 160 21.91 -4.70 5.58
CA SER A 160 22.20 -3.72 6.64
C SER A 160 21.03 -3.40 7.57
N LEU A 161 19.80 -3.71 7.19
CA LEU A 161 18.61 -3.43 8.03
C LEU A 161 18.39 -4.46 9.14
N GLY A 162 19.28 -5.45 9.29
CA GLY A 162 19.24 -6.40 10.42
C GLY A 162 17.87 -7.05 10.60
N LEU A 163 17.14 -7.35 9.51
CA LEU A 163 15.87 -8.08 9.56
C LEU A 163 16.15 -9.50 10.03
N THR A 164 16.54 -9.60 11.31
CA THR A 164 16.76 -10.88 11.99
C THR A 164 15.45 -11.65 12.08
N ASN A 165 15.59 -12.95 12.19
CA ASN A 165 14.53 -13.94 12.14
C ASN A 165 13.70 -13.94 13.43
N THR A 166 13.22 -12.76 13.88
CA THR A 166 12.40 -12.66 15.08
C THR A 166 10.94 -12.67 14.66
N GLU A 167 10.29 -13.77 14.98
CA GLU A 167 8.84 -13.98 15.02
C GLU A 167 8.09 -14.20 13.70
N VAL A 168 8.27 -15.38 13.13
CA VAL A 168 7.20 -16.07 12.40
C VAL A 168 6.73 -17.25 13.27
N HIS A 169 6.23 -16.92 14.48
CA HIS A 169 5.47 -17.88 15.29
C HIS A 169 4.42 -17.11 16.09
N GLN A 170 3.23 -17.01 15.56
CA GLN A 170 1.94 -17.26 16.23
C GLN A 170 0.80 -17.05 15.23
#